data_d1fd2f99dfe7ab4b814040cd23f25348
#
_entry.id   d1fd2f99dfe7ab4b814040cd23f25348
#
_cell.length_a   1.000
_cell.length_b   1.000
_cell.length_c   1.000
_cell.angle_alpha   90.00
_cell.angle_beta   90.00
_cell.angle_gamma   90.00
#
_symmetry.space_group_name_H-M   'P 1'
#
loop_
_entity.id
_entity.type
_entity.pdbx_description
1 polymer ?
#
loop_
_entity_poly.entity_id
_entity_poly.type
_entity_poly.pdbx_seq_one_letter_code
_entity_poly.pdbx_strand_id
1 'polypeptide(L)'
;MSLDTKQDRPEFEKAQAVPATAALVSRKPETGFIDMYGFAGSLPGWFFCGWIGRSDGAAGANAADFIGRFEEGEVTGQATVAYFKRDDIKDRGTGVLIFAGIEVPPAWDLRQMSVSIGGAEFKANGGSRSRKLKPADLVSEFKPILKHRLATGKAREALEMLLSRVFVGEDTLPSLAPSVRLEIDEAMVCPPDGLVLIGWRLFTPGVVKSVRVRCGALSREIRFEDCLTIARPDVNASEDARCGFAAFLPHCLSDGEPAYLEVQTCDGEEAFRPIRRSALSGIAAIKRLLHDADVRFDELDKAFDRVIGPAIAALNAGRLATPAGAASIEFGAIPDRPSCSVIVPLFGRIDFLEYQMALFSANAVPDVEFIYVLDDPPRRRELENLAQSVFARFEIPFRLLLLSQNLGFGPANNHGLRSARGEYVCFLNSDVFPGTPDWIEQLTADLAHHPDIGVIGPRLLFEDGSIQHEGCIYRPLQEFGGWMYVDHDHRGRRPGAEHGLRQVPAITGACMVMRRRFAEELGGFDEAFIIGDFEDSDLCKKVLARGLTCAVDRDVHLYHLEHKSQAGSAQRWRQNLTLYNAWVHQRRWYPAGAT
;
A
#
# COMPACT_ATOMS: atom_id res chain seq x y z
N MET A 1 -20.51 33.65 34.14
CA MET A 1 -21.74 32.81 34.10
C MET A 1 -21.32 31.49 33.49
N SER A 2 -21.18 30.49 34.35
CA SER A 2 -20.84 29.11 34.06
C SER A 2 -22.04 28.37 33.55
N LEU A 3 -21.86 27.52 32.56
CA LEU A 3 -22.80 26.42 32.28
C LEU A 3 -21.98 25.14 32.02
N ASP A 4 -22.01 24.31 33.06
CA ASP A 4 -21.66 22.88 33.01
C ASP A 4 -22.63 22.13 32.10
N THR A 5 -22.09 21.26 31.24
CA THR A 5 -22.87 20.17 30.66
C THR A 5 -22.06 18.87 30.80
N LYS A 6 -22.47 18.10 31.80
CA LYS A 6 -22.14 16.69 31.95
C LYS A 6 -22.79 15.91 30.81
N GLN A 7 -22.03 15.11 30.11
CA GLN A 7 -22.52 14.06 29.21
C GLN A 7 -22.37 12.69 29.87
N ASP A 8 -23.48 11.98 29.88
CA ASP A 8 -23.70 10.66 30.46
C ASP A 8 -22.83 9.59 29.75
N ARG A 9 -22.22 8.72 30.55
CA ARG A 9 -21.69 7.43 30.13
C ARG A 9 -22.73 6.34 30.40
N PRO A 10 -22.94 5.36 29.51
CA PRO A 10 -23.79 4.22 29.80
C PRO A 10 -23.13 3.26 30.79
N GLU A 11 -23.88 2.86 31.76
CA GLU A 11 -23.56 1.83 32.75
C GLU A 11 -23.50 0.45 32.09
N PHE A 12 -22.41 -0.29 32.36
CA PHE A 12 -22.33 -1.72 32.07
C PHE A 12 -22.83 -2.53 33.27
N GLU A 13 -23.78 -3.41 32.98
CA GLU A 13 -24.43 -4.33 33.91
C GLU A 13 -23.41 -5.22 34.63
N LYS A 14 -23.63 -5.38 35.94
CA LYS A 14 -22.90 -6.28 36.83
C LYS A 14 -23.30 -7.74 36.56
N ALA A 15 -22.33 -8.55 36.12
CA ALA A 15 -22.49 -10.00 36.09
C ALA A 15 -22.48 -10.58 37.51
N GLN A 16 -23.43 -11.48 37.76
CA GLN A 16 -23.72 -12.11 39.05
C GLN A 16 -22.57 -13.03 39.50
N ALA A 17 -22.30 -12.97 40.80
CA ALA A 17 -21.32 -13.82 41.49
C ALA A 17 -21.87 -15.25 41.66
N VAL A 18 -21.03 -16.24 41.31
CA VAL A 18 -21.22 -17.66 41.65
C VAL A 18 -20.52 -17.92 42.99
N PRO A 19 -21.11 -18.68 43.94
CA PRO A 19 -20.59 -18.81 45.30
C PRO A 19 -19.34 -19.72 45.35
N ALA A 20 -18.36 -19.27 46.12
CA ALA A 20 -17.15 -19.97 46.43
C ALA A 20 -17.41 -21.10 47.44
N THR A 21 -16.96 -22.30 47.10
CA THR A 21 -16.73 -23.37 48.05
C THR A 21 -15.39 -24.03 47.81
N ALA A 22 -14.50 -23.81 48.69
CA ALA A 22 -13.40 -24.63 49.26
C ALA A 22 -12.25 -23.70 49.64
N ALA A 23 -11.98 -23.66 50.93
CA ALA A 23 -10.85 -22.92 51.51
C ALA A 23 -9.51 -23.54 51.06
N LEU A 24 -8.92 -22.98 50.02
CA LEU A 24 -7.50 -23.14 49.72
C LEU A 24 -6.71 -22.17 50.61
N VAL A 25 -5.85 -22.74 51.45
CA VAL A 25 -4.87 -22.02 52.24
C VAL A 25 -4.12 -21.05 51.33
N SER A 26 -4.35 -19.75 51.50
CA SER A 26 -3.67 -18.71 50.70
C SER A 26 -2.19 -18.67 51.08
N ARG A 27 -1.36 -19.43 50.36
CA ARG A 27 0.08 -19.13 50.32
C ARG A 27 0.25 -17.81 49.60
N LYS A 28 0.96 -16.85 50.21
CA LYS A 28 1.38 -15.62 49.51
C LYS A 28 2.06 -16.00 48.21
N PRO A 29 1.68 -15.44 47.06
CA PRO A 29 2.34 -15.74 45.79
C PRO A 29 3.83 -15.40 45.94
N GLU A 30 4.69 -16.35 45.57
CA GLU A 30 6.13 -16.13 45.61
C GLU A 30 6.49 -15.11 44.52
N THR A 31 7.35 -14.16 44.86
CA THR A 31 7.73 -13.09 43.95
C THR A 31 8.93 -13.49 43.13
N GLY A 32 8.91 -13.09 41.87
CA GLY A 32 10.02 -13.22 40.94
C GLY A 32 10.20 -11.92 40.14
N PHE A 33 11.21 -11.91 39.30
CA PHE A 33 11.47 -10.79 38.41
C PHE A 33 11.95 -11.29 37.04
N ILE A 34 11.46 -10.67 35.97
CA ILE A 34 11.94 -10.92 34.60
C ILE A 34 12.98 -9.86 34.27
N ASP A 35 14.21 -10.29 34.08
CA ASP A 35 15.34 -9.40 33.73
C ASP A 35 15.27 -8.99 32.24
N MET A 36 14.95 -9.97 31.38
CA MET A 36 14.89 -9.77 29.95
C MET A 36 13.86 -10.69 29.27
N TYR A 37 13.29 -10.24 28.18
CA TYR A 37 12.31 -10.99 27.39
C TYR A 37 12.33 -10.57 25.94
N GLY A 38 11.85 -11.42 25.06
CA GLY A 38 11.76 -11.10 23.65
C GLY A 38 11.10 -12.19 22.83
N PHE A 39 10.67 -11.82 21.63
CA PHE A 39 10.05 -12.73 20.69
C PHE A 39 11.10 -13.52 19.92
N ALA A 40 10.94 -14.84 19.89
CA ALA A 40 11.95 -15.75 19.34
C ALA A 40 12.00 -15.83 17.82
N GLY A 41 11.02 -15.28 17.16
CA GLY A 41 10.94 -15.09 15.73
C GLY A 41 10.95 -16.30 14.83
N SER A 42 11.93 -17.13 14.94
CA SER A 42 12.03 -18.38 14.18
C SER A 42 11.18 -19.51 14.77
N LEU A 43 10.74 -19.33 16.01
CA LEU A 43 9.79 -20.20 16.70
C LEU A 43 8.60 -19.33 17.12
N PRO A 44 7.34 -19.76 16.88
CA PRO A 44 6.18 -19.00 17.32
C PRO A 44 6.15 -19.00 18.85
N GLY A 45 6.63 -17.90 19.47
CA GLY A 45 6.64 -17.77 20.91
C GLY A 45 7.62 -16.76 21.45
N TRP A 46 7.52 -16.55 22.77
CA TRP A 46 8.31 -15.60 23.54
C TRP A 46 9.23 -16.29 24.52
N PHE A 47 10.44 -15.79 24.64
CA PHE A 47 11.37 -16.14 25.69
C PHE A 47 11.34 -15.09 26.81
N PHE A 48 11.34 -15.58 28.04
CA PHE A 48 11.47 -14.78 29.25
C PHE A 48 12.60 -15.35 30.11
N CYS A 49 13.51 -14.52 30.54
CA CYS A 49 14.59 -14.90 31.40
C CYS A 49 14.59 -14.05 32.69
N GLY A 50 14.70 -14.69 33.83
CA GLY A 50 14.64 -14.02 35.10
C GLY A 50 14.91 -14.96 36.25
N TRP A 51 14.27 -14.73 37.39
CA TRP A 51 14.33 -15.60 38.54
C TRP A 51 12.97 -15.68 39.27
N ILE A 52 12.72 -16.80 39.93
CA ILE A 52 11.56 -17.04 40.79
C ILE A 52 12.00 -17.42 42.18
N GLY A 53 11.23 -17.05 43.20
CA GLY A 53 11.47 -17.40 44.59
C GLY A 53 11.49 -18.92 44.82
N ARG A 54 12.18 -19.39 45.86
CA ARG A 54 12.19 -20.83 46.19
C ARG A 54 10.81 -21.28 46.68
N SER A 55 10.31 -22.36 46.10
CA SER A 55 9.22 -23.17 46.68
C SER A 55 9.64 -24.61 46.77
N ASP A 56 9.30 -25.27 47.87
CA ASP A 56 9.70 -26.65 48.18
C ASP A 56 9.01 -27.73 47.30
N GLY A 57 8.33 -27.34 46.21
CA GLY A 57 7.60 -28.27 45.35
C GLY A 57 7.77 -28.07 43.84
N ALA A 58 8.48 -27.04 43.38
CA ALA A 58 8.55 -26.70 41.97
C ALA A 58 9.78 -27.24 41.23
N ALA A 59 10.70 -27.86 41.90
CA ALA A 59 11.92 -28.40 41.29
C ALA A 59 11.61 -29.64 40.46
N GLY A 60 11.46 -29.46 39.12
CA GLY A 60 11.37 -30.55 38.15
C GLY A 60 10.21 -30.53 37.17
N ALA A 61 9.23 -29.64 37.33
CA ALA A 61 8.14 -29.55 36.35
C ALA A 61 8.59 -28.72 35.12
N ASN A 62 8.56 -29.34 33.95
CA ASN A 62 8.99 -28.73 32.68
C ASN A 62 7.85 -28.01 31.92
N ALA A 63 6.59 -28.11 32.36
CA ALA A 63 5.42 -27.49 31.80
C ALA A 63 4.70 -26.62 32.83
N ALA A 64 4.16 -25.51 32.40
CA ALA A 64 3.48 -24.55 33.24
C ALA A 64 2.34 -23.85 32.49
N ASP A 65 1.28 -23.50 33.22
CA ASP A 65 0.28 -22.57 32.70
C ASP A 65 0.85 -21.16 32.77
N PHE A 66 0.71 -20.43 31.69
CA PHE A 66 1.26 -19.08 31.51
C PHE A 66 0.15 -18.05 31.34
N ILE A 67 0.27 -16.96 32.07
CA ILE A 67 -0.55 -15.76 31.91
C ILE A 67 0.38 -14.56 31.77
N GLY A 68 0.42 -13.93 30.60
CA GLY A 68 1.17 -12.70 30.34
C GLY A 68 0.22 -11.50 30.31
N ARG A 69 0.48 -10.49 31.14
CA ARG A 69 -0.20 -9.19 31.10
C ARG A 69 0.72 -8.18 30.46
N PHE A 70 0.35 -7.76 29.28
CA PHE A 70 1.02 -6.73 28.52
C PHE A 70 0.29 -5.40 28.70
N GLU A 71 0.88 -4.31 28.21
CA GLU A 71 0.20 -3.00 28.25
C GLU A 71 -1.12 -3.01 27.48
N GLU A 72 -1.15 -3.77 26.39
CA GLU A 72 -2.24 -3.84 25.42
C GLU A 72 -3.29 -4.91 25.73
N GLY A 73 -2.97 -5.88 26.61
CA GLY A 73 -3.92 -6.96 26.94
C GLY A 73 -3.32 -8.12 27.74
N GLU A 74 -4.16 -9.10 28.01
CA GLU A 74 -3.79 -10.34 28.70
C GLU A 74 -3.83 -11.53 27.74
N VAL A 75 -2.80 -12.39 27.81
CA VAL A 75 -2.71 -13.61 26.99
C VAL A 75 -2.42 -14.80 27.90
N THR A 76 -3.10 -15.90 27.65
CA THR A 76 -2.93 -17.17 28.35
C THR A 76 -2.43 -18.25 27.40
N GLY A 77 -1.65 -19.21 27.91
CA GLY A 77 -1.14 -20.31 27.12
C GLY A 77 -0.32 -21.30 27.94
N GLN A 78 0.33 -22.22 27.23
CA GLN A 78 1.25 -23.17 27.85
C GLN A 78 2.69 -22.67 27.68
N ALA A 79 3.48 -22.78 28.73
CA ALA A 79 4.88 -22.47 28.73
C ALA A 79 5.74 -23.65 29.15
N THR A 80 6.95 -23.70 28.68
CA THR A 80 7.99 -24.62 29.16
C THR A 80 9.02 -23.86 29.94
N VAL A 81 9.50 -24.47 31.02
CA VAL A 81 10.41 -23.82 31.96
C VAL A 81 11.69 -24.64 32.08
N ALA A 82 12.83 -23.96 32.01
CA ALA A 82 14.13 -24.49 32.31
C ALA A 82 14.76 -23.71 33.47
N TYR A 83 15.42 -24.39 34.36
CA TYR A 83 16.03 -23.80 35.57
C TYR A 83 17.52 -23.72 35.42
N PHE A 84 18.13 -22.67 35.97
CA PHE A 84 19.58 -22.54 36.05
C PHE A 84 20.03 -21.84 37.34
N LYS A 85 21.26 -22.11 37.74
CA LYS A 85 21.84 -21.49 38.94
C LYS A 85 22.26 -20.05 38.61
N ARG A 86 21.89 -19.12 39.51
CA ARG A 86 22.30 -17.71 39.44
C ARG A 86 23.04 -17.35 40.74
N ASP A 87 24.28 -16.93 40.60
CA ASP A 87 25.13 -16.60 41.74
C ASP A 87 24.82 -15.22 42.35
N ASP A 88 24.15 -14.34 41.59
CA ASP A 88 23.77 -12.99 42.01
C ASP A 88 22.53 -12.95 42.91
N ILE A 89 21.66 -13.98 42.85
CA ILE A 89 20.45 -14.06 43.68
C ILE A 89 20.62 -15.00 44.89
N LYS A 90 21.72 -15.79 44.95
CA LYS A 90 22.06 -16.71 46.03
C LYS A 90 20.87 -17.52 46.58
N ASP A 91 20.47 -17.24 47.83
CA ASP A 91 19.42 -17.98 48.56
C ASP A 91 17.99 -17.44 48.28
N ARG A 92 17.83 -16.41 47.45
CA ARG A 92 16.52 -15.77 47.19
C ARG A 92 15.65 -16.49 46.18
N GLY A 93 16.22 -17.32 45.32
CA GLY A 93 15.46 -17.98 44.25
C GLY A 93 16.32 -18.78 43.30
N THR A 94 15.72 -19.16 42.19
CA THR A 94 16.34 -19.93 41.09
C THR A 94 16.17 -19.18 39.78
N GLY A 95 17.20 -19.16 38.94
CA GLY A 95 17.12 -18.64 37.60
C GLY A 95 16.18 -19.46 36.75
N VAL A 96 15.37 -18.80 35.95
CA VAL A 96 14.42 -19.45 35.04
C VAL A 96 14.55 -18.90 33.63
N LEU A 97 14.47 -19.82 32.67
CA LEU A 97 14.22 -19.54 31.26
C LEU A 97 12.87 -20.13 30.92
N ILE A 98 11.95 -19.29 30.45
CA ILE A 98 10.58 -19.66 30.11
C ILE A 98 10.40 -19.43 28.61
N PHE A 99 9.88 -20.44 27.93
CA PHE A 99 9.42 -20.32 26.56
C PHE A 99 7.90 -20.53 26.52
N ALA A 100 7.16 -19.49 26.11
CA ALA A 100 5.72 -19.52 25.94
C ALA A 100 5.38 -19.48 24.45
N GLY A 101 4.72 -20.53 23.96
CA GLY A 101 4.22 -20.63 22.58
C GLY A 101 2.92 -19.84 22.41
N ILE A 102 3.00 -18.52 22.54
CA ILE A 102 1.87 -17.60 22.46
C ILE A 102 2.03 -16.65 21.27
N GLU A 103 0.91 -16.36 20.59
CA GLU A 103 0.86 -15.40 19.50
C GLU A 103 0.55 -14.00 20.07
N VAL A 104 1.60 -13.24 20.34
CA VAL A 104 1.50 -11.84 20.80
C VAL A 104 2.32 -10.98 19.86
N PRO A 105 1.78 -9.83 19.41
CA PRO A 105 2.53 -8.92 18.56
C PRO A 105 3.87 -8.52 19.18
N PRO A 106 4.97 -8.48 18.43
CA PRO A 106 6.30 -8.11 18.95
C PRO A 106 6.37 -6.71 19.59
N ALA A 107 5.43 -5.82 19.24
CA ALA A 107 5.36 -4.46 19.78
C ALA A 107 4.92 -4.40 21.24
N TRP A 108 4.22 -5.41 21.75
CA TRP A 108 3.63 -5.39 23.10
C TRP A 108 4.69 -5.44 24.21
N ASP A 109 4.45 -4.68 25.27
CA ASP A 109 5.34 -4.59 26.43
C ASP A 109 4.79 -5.33 27.64
N LEU A 110 5.61 -6.21 28.22
CA LEU A 110 5.24 -7.03 29.37
C LEU A 110 5.18 -6.19 30.66
N ARG A 111 4.03 -6.23 31.34
CA ARG A 111 3.85 -5.64 32.68
C ARG A 111 4.02 -6.66 33.78
N GLN A 112 3.40 -7.82 33.63
CA GLN A 112 3.41 -8.88 34.62
C GLN A 112 3.23 -10.24 33.97
N MET A 113 3.87 -11.24 34.50
CA MET A 113 3.72 -12.63 34.13
C MET A 113 3.36 -13.46 35.35
N SER A 114 2.40 -14.38 35.18
CA SER A 114 2.12 -15.44 36.14
C SER A 114 2.39 -16.78 35.50
N VAL A 115 3.09 -17.65 36.21
CA VAL A 115 3.36 -19.02 35.78
C VAL A 115 2.97 -19.97 36.88
N SER A 116 2.10 -20.95 36.57
CA SER A 116 1.73 -22.00 37.51
C SER A 116 2.55 -23.25 37.24
N ILE A 117 3.42 -23.61 38.16
CA ILE A 117 4.33 -24.75 38.05
C ILE A 117 4.02 -25.72 39.20
N GLY A 118 3.58 -26.94 38.89
CA GLY A 118 3.30 -27.94 39.90
C GLY A 118 2.24 -27.54 40.94
N GLY A 119 1.28 -26.65 40.53
CA GLY A 119 0.25 -26.11 41.42
C GLY A 119 0.67 -24.89 42.26
N ALA A 120 1.91 -24.44 42.17
CA ALA A 120 2.39 -23.19 42.77
C ALA A 120 2.35 -22.07 41.75
N GLU A 121 1.73 -20.93 42.10
CA GLU A 121 1.68 -19.74 41.25
C GLU A 121 2.86 -18.82 41.54
N PHE A 122 3.64 -18.50 40.51
CA PHE A 122 4.75 -17.55 40.56
C PHE A 122 4.37 -16.31 39.79
N LYS A 123 4.54 -15.14 40.40
CA LYS A 123 4.35 -13.84 39.77
C LYS A 123 5.70 -13.17 39.56
N ALA A 124 5.99 -12.87 38.29
CA ALA A 124 7.15 -12.09 37.94
C ALA A 124 6.71 -10.77 37.35
N ASN A 125 7.23 -9.66 37.84
CA ASN A 125 6.92 -8.34 37.32
C ASN A 125 7.85 -8.02 36.16
N GLY A 126 7.28 -7.62 35.04
CA GLY A 126 7.94 -6.85 34.01
C GLY A 126 7.80 -5.37 34.36
N GLY A 127 8.77 -4.56 34.11
CA GLY A 127 8.68 -3.12 34.38
C GLY A 127 9.86 -2.38 33.79
N SER A 128 10.03 -1.10 34.12
CA SER A 128 11.09 -0.24 33.57
C SER A 128 12.55 -0.79 33.74
N ARG A 129 12.74 -1.84 34.51
CA ARG A 129 14.02 -2.56 34.67
C ARG A 129 14.13 -3.83 33.84
N SER A 130 13.05 -4.33 33.27
CA SER A 130 13.07 -5.48 32.34
C SER A 130 13.45 -5.02 30.94
N ARG A 131 14.47 -5.68 30.38
CA ARG A 131 14.91 -5.36 29.00
C ARG A 131 14.11 -6.17 28.01
N LYS A 132 13.40 -5.50 27.11
CA LYS A 132 12.87 -6.12 25.91
C LYS A 132 13.99 -6.24 24.88
N LEU A 133 14.27 -7.46 24.47
CA LEU A 133 15.35 -7.78 23.54
C LEU A 133 14.81 -7.82 22.11
N LYS A 134 15.59 -7.28 21.17
CA LYS A 134 15.37 -7.54 19.76
C LYS A 134 15.78 -8.98 19.44
N PRO A 135 15.22 -9.61 18.38
CA PRO A 135 15.55 -10.99 18.03
C PRO A 135 17.05 -11.28 17.88
N ALA A 136 17.82 -10.35 17.31
CA ALA A 136 19.28 -10.49 17.22
C ALA A 136 19.98 -10.49 18.58
N ASP A 137 19.51 -9.69 19.53
CA ASP A 137 20.08 -9.59 20.87
C ASP A 137 19.73 -10.81 21.74
N LEU A 138 18.57 -11.46 21.49
CA LEU A 138 18.18 -12.70 22.19
C LEU A 138 19.27 -13.76 22.14
N VAL A 139 19.85 -13.92 20.96
CA VAL A 139 20.89 -14.93 20.74
C VAL A 139 22.14 -14.61 21.56
N SER A 140 22.62 -13.37 21.51
CA SER A 140 23.84 -12.96 22.24
C SER A 140 23.66 -13.04 23.76
N GLU A 141 22.47 -12.64 24.24
CA GLU A 141 22.16 -12.62 25.69
C GLU A 141 21.84 -14.01 26.25
N PHE A 142 21.17 -14.87 25.50
CA PHE A 142 20.79 -16.21 25.97
C PHE A 142 21.86 -17.28 25.74
N LYS A 143 22.78 -17.10 24.79
CA LYS A 143 23.90 -18.02 24.57
C LYS A 143 24.75 -18.30 25.82
N PRO A 144 25.09 -17.32 26.68
CA PRO A 144 25.78 -17.59 27.96
C PRO A 144 24.96 -18.46 28.91
N ILE A 145 23.63 -18.35 28.93
CA ILE A 145 22.73 -19.11 29.80
C ILE A 145 22.84 -20.61 29.54
N LEU A 146 23.00 -21.03 28.27
CA LEU A 146 23.23 -22.45 27.93
C LEU A 146 24.50 -23.04 28.57
N LYS A 147 25.52 -22.22 28.81
CA LYS A 147 26.76 -22.66 29.47
C LYS A 147 26.57 -22.96 30.94
N HIS A 148 25.52 -22.43 31.57
CA HIS A 148 25.24 -22.58 33.02
C HIS A 148 24.36 -23.81 33.32
N ARG A 149 24.60 -24.98 32.71
CA ARG A 149 23.91 -26.25 33.00
C ARG A 149 22.39 -26.08 33.17
N LEU A 150 21.73 -25.59 32.13
CA LEU A 150 20.27 -25.66 32.07
C LEU A 150 19.84 -27.13 32.20
N ALA A 151 18.85 -27.38 33.04
CA ALA A 151 18.20 -28.69 33.08
C ALA A 151 17.64 -29.02 31.69
N THR A 152 17.63 -30.31 31.34
CA THR A 152 17.02 -30.79 30.09
C THR A 152 15.54 -30.42 30.04
N GLY A 153 15.05 -29.91 28.90
CA GLY A 153 13.64 -29.59 28.72
C GLY A 153 13.38 -28.80 27.45
N LYS A 154 12.10 -28.73 27.02
CA LYS A 154 11.67 -28.07 25.77
C LYS A 154 12.11 -26.61 25.63
N ALA A 155 12.24 -25.85 26.73
CA ALA A 155 12.76 -24.49 26.72
C ALA A 155 14.25 -24.44 26.32
N ARG A 156 15.04 -25.44 26.76
CA ARG A 156 16.41 -25.58 26.30
C ARG A 156 16.48 -25.97 24.83
N GLU A 157 15.69 -26.94 24.41
CA GLU A 157 15.59 -27.36 23.00
C GLU A 157 15.17 -26.20 22.10
N ALA A 158 14.18 -25.41 22.51
CA ALA A 158 13.76 -24.21 21.81
C ALA A 158 14.88 -23.18 21.72
N LEU A 159 15.64 -22.97 22.79
CA LEU A 159 16.78 -22.05 22.76
C LEU A 159 17.93 -22.59 21.90
N GLU A 160 18.24 -23.88 21.95
CA GLU A 160 19.23 -24.52 21.09
C GLU A 160 18.82 -24.41 19.62
N MET A 161 17.52 -24.62 19.32
CA MET A 161 16.97 -24.44 17.98
C MET A 161 17.05 -22.96 17.52
N LEU A 162 16.75 -21.99 18.40
CA LEU A 162 16.92 -20.58 18.10
C LEU A 162 18.40 -20.26 17.78
N LEU A 163 19.33 -20.76 18.59
CA LEU A 163 20.75 -20.50 18.45
C LEU A 163 21.38 -21.20 17.21
N SER A 164 20.84 -22.32 16.78
CA SER A 164 21.28 -23.04 15.56
C SER A 164 20.81 -22.35 14.28
N ARG A 165 19.81 -21.50 14.35
CA ARG A 165 19.20 -20.82 13.19
C ARG A 165 19.65 -19.38 13.00
N VAL A 166 20.75 -18.98 13.64
CA VAL A 166 21.28 -17.63 13.46
C VAL A 166 21.94 -17.50 12.10
N PHE A 167 21.38 -16.63 11.29
CA PHE A 167 22.02 -16.24 10.04
C PHE A 167 23.27 -15.43 10.32
N VAL A 168 24.43 -15.96 9.88
CA VAL A 168 25.75 -15.32 10.10
C VAL A 168 26.17 -14.38 8.97
N GLY A 169 25.28 -14.09 8.01
CA GLY A 169 25.54 -13.15 6.92
C GLY A 169 26.23 -13.78 5.69
N GLU A 170 26.57 -15.07 5.73
CA GLU A 170 27.25 -15.76 4.63
C GLU A 170 26.26 -16.37 3.63
N ASP A 171 26.61 -16.27 2.35
CA ASP A 171 25.87 -16.95 1.26
C ASP A 171 26.34 -18.40 1.17
N THR A 172 25.56 -19.30 1.72
CA THR A 172 25.84 -20.75 1.65
C THR A 172 25.05 -21.46 0.54
N LEU A 173 24.16 -20.76 -0.17
CA LEU A 173 23.34 -21.37 -1.24
C LEU A 173 24.17 -22.01 -2.37
N PRO A 174 25.37 -21.52 -2.76
CA PRO A 174 26.21 -22.16 -3.75
C PRO A 174 26.63 -23.61 -3.38
N SER A 175 26.61 -24.00 -2.10
CA SER A 175 26.93 -25.38 -1.69
C SER A 175 25.91 -26.42 -2.21
N LEU A 176 24.69 -25.99 -2.52
CA LEU A 176 23.64 -26.87 -3.05
C LEU A 176 23.68 -26.99 -4.60
N ALA A 177 24.61 -26.28 -5.27
CA ALA A 177 24.72 -26.37 -6.73
C ALA A 177 25.33 -27.72 -7.16
N PRO A 178 24.93 -28.27 -8.36
CA PRO A 178 24.03 -27.66 -9.33
C PRO A 178 22.54 -27.94 -9.11
N SER A 179 22.18 -28.73 -8.11
CA SER A 179 20.79 -29.18 -7.88
C SER A 179 19.82 -28.07 -7.50
N VAL A 180 20.37 -27.00 -6.88
CA VAL A 180 19.60 -25.81 -6.49
C VAL A 180 20.33 -24.56 -6.99
N ARG A 181 19.69 -23.83 -7.87
CA ARG A 181 20.13 -22.49 -8.31
C ARG A 181 18.97 -21.52 -8.15
N LEU A 182 19.17 -20.47 -7.38
CA LEU A 182 18.18 -19.44 -7.08
C LEU A 182 18.88 -18.09 -6.98
N GLU A 183 18.39 -17.12 -7.72
CA GLU A 183 18.93 -15.76 -7.71
C GLU A 183 17.80 -14.74 -7.54
N ILE A 184 18.08 -13.67 -6.80
CA ILE A 184 17.19 -12.52 -6.67
C ILE A 184 17.84 -11.36 -7.42
N ASP A 185 17.20 -10.95 -8.51
CA ASP A 185 17.64 -9.82 -9.34
C ASP A 185 17.20 -8.49 -8.70
N GLU A 186 16.01 -8.47 -8.09
CA GLU A 186 15.45 -7.27 -7.47
C GLU A 186 14.67 -7.62 -6.20
N ALA A 187 14.84 -6.82 -5.15
CA ALA A 187 14.11 -6.95 -3.88
C ALA A 187 13.62 -5.59 -3.41
N MET A 188 12.37 -5.24 -3.74
CA MET A 188 11.78 -3.92 -3.47
C MET A 188 10.96 -3.96 -2.19
N VAL A 189 11.22 -3.01 -1.29
CA VAL A 189 10.45 -2.85 -0.05
C VAL A 189 9.08 -2.24 -0.36
N CYS A 190 8.03 -2.91 0.08
CA CYS A 190 6.64 -2.45 0.00
C CYS A 190 6.18 -2.04 1.40
N PRO A 191 5.99 -0.75 1.66
CA PRO A 191 5.51 -0.29 2.97
C PRO A 191 4.20 -0.96 3.41
N PRO A 192 3.97 -1.19 4.75
CA PRO A 192 4.94 -0.87 5.80
C PRO A 192 6.09 -1.88 5.94
N ASP A 193 5.87 -3.17 5.61
CA ASP A 193 6.76 -4.27 5.98
C ASP A 193 6.74 -5.44 4.97
N GLY A 194 6.25 -5.18 3.76
CA GLY A 194 6.22 -6.15 2.67
C GLY A 194 7.46 -6.11 1.77
N LEU A 195 7.59 -7.13 0.92
CA LEU A 195 8.69 -7.28 -0.02
C LEU A 195 8.18 -7.83 -1.35
N VAL A 196 8.61 -7.21 -2.45
CA VAL A 196 8.53 -7.79 -3.80
C VAL A 196 9.88 -8.38 -4.14
N LEU A 197 9.90 -9.62 -4.54
CA LEU A 197 11.07 -10.31 -5.07
C LEU A 197 10.88 -10.60 -6.54
N ILE A 198 11.88 -10.25 -7.35
CA ILE A 198 11.99 -10.64 -8.75
C ILE A 198 13.30 -11.42 -8.90
N GLY A 199 13.24 -12.60 -9.52
CA GLY A 199 14.40 -13.45 -9.66
C GLY A 199 14.12 -14.65 -10.55
N TRP A 200 14.99 -15.65 -10.45
CA TRP A 200 14.84 -16.91 -11.18
C TRP A 200 15.31 -18.10 -10.36
N ARG A 201 14.83 -19.27 -10.72
CA ARG A 201 15.18 -20.55 -10.06
C ARG A 201 15.33 -21.68 -11.05
N LEU A 202 16.28 -22.54 -10.77
CA LEU A 202 16.44 -23.84 -11.43
C LEU A 202 16.64 -24.88 -10.33
N PHE A 203 15.64 -25.70 -10.09
CA PHE A 203 15.66 -26.74 -9.08
C PHE A 203 15.57 -28.12 -9.74
N THR A 204 16.44 -29.03 -9.31
CA THR A 204 16.23 -30.44 -9.64
C THR A 204 14.93 -30.91 -8.96
N PRO A 205 14.01 -31.58 -9.69
CA PRO A 205 12.76 -32.06 -9.12
C PRO A 205 12.96 -32.90 -7.86
N GLY A 206 12.18 -32.64 -6.81
CA GLY A 206 12.20 -33.38 -5.55
C GLY A 206 13.35 -33.01 -4.60
N VAL A 207 14.22 -32.06 -4.93
CA VAL A 207 15.35 -31.65 -4.07
C VAL A 207 14.94 -30.59 -3.06
N VAL A 208 14.22 -29.55 -3.50
CA VAL A 208 13.84 -28.43 -2.63
C VAL A 208 12.51 -28.73 -1.93
N LYS A 209 12.52 -28.65 -0.61
CA LYS A 209 11.33 -28.80 0.25
C LYS A 209 10.62 -27.45 0.44
N SER A 210 11.37 -26.40 0.76
CA SER A 210 10.80 -25.05 0.96
C SER A 210 11.83 -23.97 0.70
N VAL A 211 11.34 -22.80 0.27
CA VAL A 211 12.11 -21.56 0.18
C VAL A 211 11.37 -20.51 1.01
N ARG A 212 12.09 -19.83 1.90
CA ARG A 212 11.52 -18.85 2.82
C ARG A 212 12.32 -17.55 2.80
N VAL A 213 11.63 -16.42 2.94
CA VAL A 213 12.24 -15.16 3.34
C VAL A 213 12.21 -15.08 4.85
N ARG A 214 13.35 -14.80 5.44
CA ARG A 214 13.48 -14.50 6.87
C ARG A 214 14.00 -13.09 7.07
N CYS A 215 13.47 -12.42 8.09
CA CYS A 215 13.92 -11.11 8.51
C CYS A 215 13.70 -11.02 10.03
N GLY A 216 14.78 -11.14 10.80
CA GLY A 216 14.69 -11.25 12.26
C GLY A 216 13.76 -12.39 12.67
N ALA A 217 12.66 -11.99 13.30
CA ALA A 217 11.60 -12.85 13.79
C ALA A 217 10.65 -13.39 12.72
N LEU A 218 10.55 -12.72 11.58
CA LEU A 218 9.55 -13.01 10.59
C LEU A 218 10.04 -14.07 9.60
N SER A 219 9.13 -14.95 9.21
CA SER A 219 9.38 -16.00 8.22
C SER A 219 8.18 -16.11 7.28
N ARG A 220 8.42 -15.98 5.96
CA ARG A 220 7.40 -16.15 4.93
C ARG A 220 7.88 -17.12 3.87
N GLU A 221 7.07 -18.10 3.56
CA GLU A 221 7.35 -19.08 2.51
C GLU A 221 7.04 -18.49 1.14
N ILE A 222 7.93 -18.71 0.17
CA ILE A 222 7.70 -18.40 -1.23
C ILE A 222 7.03 -19.61 -1.85
N ARG A 223 5.73 -19.51 -2.08
CA ARG A 223 4.97 -20.53 -2.82
C ARG A 223 5.05 -20.18 -4.30
N PHE A 224 5.85 -20.93 -5.04
CA PHE A 224 6.09 -20.60 -6.45
C PHE A 224 4.85 -20.79 -7.33
N GLU A 225 3.88 -21.59 -6.91
CA GLU A 225 2.55 -21.69 -7.54
C GLU A 225 1.73 -20.41 -7.44
N ASP A 226 2.01 -19.55 -6.45
CA ASP A 226 1.36 -18.25 -6.26
C ASP A 226 2.12 -17.10 -6.92
N CYS A 227 3.35 -17.34 -7.37
CA CYS A 227 4.17 -16.35 -8.03
C CYS A 227 3.74 -16.09 -9.47
N LEU A 228 4.06 -14.90 -9.97
CA LEU A 228 4.06 -14.62 -11.40
C LEU A 228 5.27 -15.32 -12.04
N THR A 229 5.05 -16.09 -13.08
CA THR A 229 6.12 -16.75 -13.84
C THR A 229 6.65 -15.83 -14.92
N ILE A 230 7.97 -15.71 -15.01
CA ILE A 230 8.66 -14.80 -15.95
C ILE A 230 9.56 -15.61 -16.88
N ALA A 231 9.52 -15.28 -18.18
CA ALA A 231 10.46 -15.86 -19.15
C ALA A 231 11.88 -15.31 -18.93
N ARG A 232 12.88 -16.21 -18.88
CA ARG A 232 14.31 -15.87 -18.67
C ARG A 232 15.18 -16.59 -19.68
N PRO A 233 15.14 -16.19 -20.96
CA PRO A 233 15.95 -16.79 -22.00
C PRO A 233 17.46 -16.58 -21.79
N ASP A 234 17.82 -15.58 -20.98
CA ASP A 234 19.20 -15.30 -20.55
C ASP A 234 19.76 -16.34 -19.57
N VAL A 235 18.87 -17.02 -18.83
CA VAL A 235 19.25 -18.05 -17.84
C VAL A 235 19.16 -19.45 -18.41
N ASN A 236 18.16 -19.71 -19.23
CA ASN A 236 17.90 -21.01 -19.83
C ASN A 236 17.51 -20.81 -21.31
N ALA A 237 18.32 -21.31 -22.23
CA ALA A 237 18.14 -21.13 -23.66
C ALA A 237 17.03 -22.00 -24.30
N SER A 238 16.29 -22.81 -23.52
CA SER A 238 15.14 -23.56 -24.04
C SER A 238 13.97 -22.64 -24.36
N GLU A 239 13.20 -22.93 -25.41
CA GLU A 239 12.05 -22.13 -25.83
C GLU A 239 10.98 -21.92 -24.72
N ASP A 240 11.01 -22.76 -23.69
CA ASP A 240 10.07 -22.74 -22.55
C ASP A 240 10.72 -22.28 -21.23
N ALA A 241 11.73 -21.41 -21.33
CA ALA A 241 12.58 -20.96 -20.22
C ALA A 241 11.87 -20.05 -19.19
N ARG A 242 10.73 -20.50 -18.67
CA ARG A 242 9.98 -19.79 -17.63
C ARG A 242 10.49 -20.13 -16.23
N CYS A 243 11.77 -19.91 -16.01
CA CYS A 243 12.41 -20.12 -14.70
C CYS A 243 12.42 -18.86 -13.81
N GLY A 244 12.05 -17.71 -14.37
CA GLY A 244 11.90 -16.48 -13.59
C GLY A 244 10.60 -16.43 -12.80
N PHE A 245 10.60 -15.63 -11.75
CA PHE A 245 9.43 -15.40 -10.91
C PHE A 245 9.38 -13.97 -10.37
N ALA A 246 8.17 -13.48 -10.08
CA ALA A 246 7.92 -12.37 -9.18
C ALA A 246 6.98 -12.82 -8.05
N ALA A 247 7.31 -12.45 -6.81
CA ALA A 247 6.55 -12.78 -5.62
C ALA A 247 6.28 -11.52 -4.80
N PHE A 248 5.09 -11.38 -4.24
CA PHE A 248 4.78 -10.39 -3.22
C PHE A 248 4.60 -11.08 -1.87
N LEU A 249 5.37 -10.64 -0.88
CA LEU A 249 5.37 -11.20 0.47
C LEU A 249 4.97 -10.08 1.45
N PRO A 250 3.71 -10.03 1.89
CA PRO A 250 3.28 -9.06 2.90
C PRO A 250 3.83 -9.46 4.28
N HIS A 251 4.06 -8.47 5.15
CA HIS A 251 4.44 -8.66 6.56
C HIS A 251 5.64 -9.60 6.75
N CYS A 252 6.71 -9.38 5.98
CA CYS A 252 7.90 -10.23 6.03
C CYS A 252 9.17 -9.48 6.42
N LEU A 253 9.12 -8.17 6.58
CA LEU A 253 10.25 -7.35 6.97
C LEU A 253 10.11 -6.82 8.39
N SER A 254 11.24 -6.71 9.09
CA SER A 254 11.37 -6.04 10.38
C SER A 254 12.41 -4.93 10.25
N ASP A 255 12.17 -3.81 10.95
CA ASP A 255 13.05 -2.66 10.90
C ASP A 255 14.43 -2.97 11.48
N GLY A 256 15.46 -2.59 10.74
CA GLY A 256 16.86 -2.76 11.15
C GLY A 256 17.42 -4.17 11.04
N GLU A 257 16.57 -5.16 10.71
CA GLU A 257 17.01 -6.55 10.58
C GLU A 257 17.39 -6.91 9.13
N PRO A 258 18.45 -7.73 8.95
CA PRO A 258 18.80 -8.24 7.62
C PRO A 258 17.75 -9.25 7.13
N ALA A 259 17.40 -9.14 5.86
CA ALA A 259 16.57 -10.13 5.18
C ALA A 259 17.45 -11.14 4.44
N TYR A 260 17.05 -12.41 4.45
CA TYR A 260 17.74 -13.47 3.74
C TYR A 260 16.78 -14.56 3.27
N LEU A 261 17.18 -15.30 2.24
CA LEU A 261 16.52 -16.53 1.84
C LEU A 261 17.04 -17.69 2.68
N GLU A 262 16.13 -18.56 3.08
CA GLU A 262 16.40 -19.89 3.62
C GLU A 262 15.86 -20.93 2.64
N VAL A 263 16.71 -21.79 2.15
CA VAL A 263 16.34 -22.94 1.29
C VAL A 263 16.53 -24.21 2.10
N GLN A 264 15.46 -24.98 2.24
CA GLN A 264 15.50 -26.29 2.87
C GLN A 264 15.32 -27.36 1.82
N THR A 265 16.19 -28.36 1.80
CA THR A 265 16.11 -29.52 0.91
C THR A 265 15.30 -30.66 1.55
N CYS A 266 14.90 -31.64 0.74
CA CYS A 266 14.11 -32.78 1.21
C CYS A 266 14.93 -33.75 2.08
N ASP A 267 16.23 -33.79 1.95
CA ASP A 267 17.17 -34.56 2.78
C ASP A 267 17.60 -33.84 4.06
N GLY A 268 17.11 -32.59 4.28
CA GLY A 268 17.28 -31.84 5.51
C GLY A 268 18.44 -30.86 5.52
N GLU A 269 19.15 -30.67 4.40
CA GLU A 269 20.15 -29.62 4.28
C GLU A 269 19.48 -28.23 4.26
N GLU A 270 20.16 -27.24 4.84
CA GLU A 270 19.72 -25.84 4.87
C GLU A 270 20.81 -24.93 4.29
N ALA A 271 20.41 -24.03 3.42
CA ALA A 271 21.30 -23.03 2.86
C ALA A 271 20.65 -21.64 2.90
N PHE A 272 21.50 -20.62 2.96
CA PHE A 272 21.07 -19.24 3.16
C PHE A 272 21.67 -18.33 2.11
N ARG A 273 20.91 -17.28 1.73
CA ARG A 273 21.39 -16.21 0.86
C ARG A 273 20.89 -14.85 1.35
N PRO A 274 21.79 -13.87 1.57
CA PRO A 274 21.39 -12.51 1.92
C PRO A 274 20.54 -11.87 0.82
N ILE A 275 19.47 -11.15 1.22
CA ILE A 275 18.67 -10.36 0.28
C ILE A 275 19.15 -8.91 0.35
N ARG A 276 19.64 -8.40 -0.79
CA ARG A 276 19.99 -6.99 -0.94
C ARG A 276 18.75 -6.20 -1.33
N ARG A 277 18.29 -5.33 -0.45
CA ARG A 277 17.12 -4.49 -0.70
C ARG A 277 17.45 -3.43 -1.75
N SER A 278 16.56 -3.25 -2.72
CA SER A 278 16.63 -2.19 -3.71
C SER A 278 16.42 -0.81 -3.09
N ALA A 279 17.06 0.20 -3.68
CA ALA A 279 16.79 1.60 -3.35
C ALA A 279 15.54 2.15 -4.06
N LEU A 280 14.92 1.38 -4.96
CA LEU A 280 13.72 1.80 -5.67
C LEU A 280 12.53 1.90 -4.72
N SER A 281 11.77 2.99 -4.85
CA SER A 281 10.57 3.25 -4.07
C SER A 281 9.52 3.99 -4.91
N GLY A 282 8.29 4.06 -4.41
CA GLY A 282 7.19 4.80 -5.03
C GLY A 282 6.99 4.43 -6.51
N ILE A 283 6.84 5.43 -7.36
CA ILE A 283 6.60 5.25 -8.82
C ILE A 283 7.73 4.48 -9.51
N ALA A 284 8.98 4.64 -9.09
CA ALA A 284 10.10 3.93 -9.72
C ALA A 284 10.02 2.41 -9.45
N ALA A 285 9.65 2.01 -8.23
CA ALA A 285 9.43 0.61 -7.88
C ALA A 285 8.22 0.03 -8.63
N ILE A 286 7.11 0.78 -8.74
CA ILE A 286 5.93 0.37 -9.51
C ILE A 286 6.28 0.15 -10.97
N LYS A 287 6.97 1.11 -11.61
CA LYS A 287 7.41 0.98 -13.01
C LYS A 287 8.33 -0.20 -13.22
N ARG A 288 9.23 -0.46 -12.28
CA ARG A 288 10.15 -1.60 -12.32
C ARG A 288 9.38 -2.93 -12.27
N LEU A 289 8.46 -3.09 -11.32
CA LEU A 289 7.62 -4.28 -11.22
C LEU A 289 6.82 -4.52 -12.51
N LEU A 290 6.17 -3.47 -13.03
CA LEU A 290 5.37 -3.56 -14.24
C LEU A 290 6.21 -3.81 -15.51
N HIS A 291 7.46 -3.33 -15.55
CA HIS A 291 8.38 -3.59 -16.65
C HIS A 291 8.79 -5.05 -16.70
N ASP A 292 9.12 -5.64 -15.55
CA ASP A 292 9.62 -7.01 -15.45
C ASP A 292 8.49 -8.05 -15.47
N ALA A 293 7.25 -7.64 -15.18
CA ALA A 293 6.10 -8.51 -15.22
C ALA A 293 5.80 -8.98 -16.67
N ASP A 294 5.95 -10.29 -16.90
CA ASP A 294 5.59 -10.95 -18.16
C ASP A 294 4.19 -11.58 -18.00
N VAL A 295 3.17 -10.71 -18.05
CA VAL A 295 1.79 -11.11 -17.78
C VAL A 295 1.16 -11.76 -19.00
N ARG A 296 0.70 -12.98 -18.85
CA ARG A 296 -0.06 -13.69 -19.88
C ARG A 296 -1.56 -13.43 -19.72
N PHE A 297 -2.27 -13.39 -20.84
CA PHE A 297 -3.72 -13.14 -20.84
C PHE A 297 -4.53 -14.22 -20.14
N ASP A 298 -4.07 -15.49 -20.18
CA ASP A 298 -4.70 -16.62 -19.52
C ASP A 298 -4.42 -16.71 -18.00
N GLU A 299 -3.50 -15.87 -17.48
CA GLU A 299 -3.11 -15.80 -16.07
C GLU A 299 -3.36 -14.44 -15.43
N LEU A 300 -4.09 -13.52 -16.12
CA LEU A 300 -4.31 -12.14 -15.66
C LEU A 300 -4.84 -12.08 -14.23
N ASP A 301 -5.94 -12.76 -13.92
CA ASP A 301 -6.54 -12.75 -12.58
C ASP A 301 -5.53 -13.20 -11.52
N LYS A 302 -4.82 -14.29 -11.75
CA LYS A 302 -3.82 -14.81 -10.83
C LYS A 302 -2.67 -13.81 -10.63
N ALA A 303 -2.14 -13.26 -11.72
CA ALA A 303 -1.01 -12.32 -11.69
C ALA A 303 -1.36 -11.06 -10.90
N PHE A 304 -2.54 -10.48 -11.17
CA PHE A 304 -2.97 -9.25 -10.51
C PHE A 304 -3.49 -9.48 -9.09
N ASP A 305 -4.25 -10.55 -8.83
CA ASP A 305 -4.79 -10.81 -7.49
C ASP A 305 -3.71 -11.21 -6.49
N ARG A 306 -2.68 -11.94 -6.93
CA ARG A 306 -1.70 -12.51 -6.01
C ARG A 306 -0.40 -11.74 -5.88
N VAL A 307 0.02 -11.04 -6.93
CA VAL A 307 1.34 -10.42 -6.97
C VAL A 307 1.25 -8.93 -7.30
N ILE A 308 0.82 -8.59 -8.51
CA ILE A 308 0.94 -7.22 -9.02
C ILE A 308 0.02 -6.26 -8.26
N GLY A 309 -1.24 -6.62 -8.11
CA GLY A 309 -2.23 -5.76 -7.45
C GLY A 309 -1.87 -5.43 -6.00
N PRO A 310 -1.68 -6.42 -5.11
CA PRO A 310 -1.30 -6.16 -3.71
C PRO A 310 0.04 -5.43 -3.57
N ALA A 311 1.04 -5.76 -4.40
CA ALA A 311 2.34 -5.10 -4.38
C ALA A 311 2.24 -3.61 -4.75
N ILE A 312 1.53 -3.29 -5.86
CA ILE A 312 1.32 -1.90 -6.27
C ILE A 312 0.48 -1.14 -5.25
N ALA A 313 -0.56 -1.75 -4.70
CA ALA A 313 -1.37 -1.12 -3.66
C ALA A 313 -0.51 -0.73 -2.44
N ALA A 314 0.38 -1.62 -1.97
CA ALA A 314 1.28 -1.34 -0.86
C ALA A 314 2.31 -0.24 -1.21
N LEU A 315 2.94 -0.31 -2.40
CA LEU A 315 3.88 0.71 -2.88
C LEU A 315 3.21 2.09 -3.01
N ASN A 316 1.98 2.12 -3.54
CA ASN A 316 1.21 3.35 -3.71
C ASN A 316 0.76 3.94 -2.37
N ALA A 317 0.25 3.10 -1.46
CA ALA A 317 -0.11 3.53 -0.11
C ALA A 317 1.10 4.15 0.62
N GLY A 318 2.28 3.52 0.51
CA GLY A 318 3.51 4.08 1.08
C GLY A 318 3.92 5.42 0.44
N ARG A 319 3.72 5.58 -0.86
CA ARG A 319 3.96 6.84 -1.59
C ARG A 319 3.03 7.95 -1.10
N LEU A 320 1.75 7.66 -0.94
CA LEU A 320 0.72 8.62 -0.52
C LEU A 320 0.73 8.89 1.00
N ALA A 321 1.34 8.02 1.81
CA ALA A 321 1.46 8.22 3.25
C ALA A 321 2.34 9.45 3.61
N THR A 322 3.26 9.85 2.73
CA THR A 322 4.01 11.08 2.89
C THR A 322 3.22 12.23 2.24
N PRO A 323 2.66 13.18 3.03
CA PRO A 323 1.91 14.28 2.47
C PRO A 323 2.77 15.06 1.47
N ALA A 324 2.27 15.20 0.24
CA ALA A 324 2.92 16.07 -0.72
C ALA A 324 2.72 17.52 -0.28
N GLY A 325 3.81 18.23 -0.04
CA GLY A 325 3.76 19.68 0.11
C GLY A 325 3.32 20.32 -1.22
N ALA A 326 2.45 21.30 -1.16
CA ALA A 326 2.07 22.12 -2.30
C ALA A 326 2.38 23.59 -2.01
N ALA A 327 3.23 24.20 -2.81
CA ALA A 327 3.43 25.65 -2.78
C ALA A 327 2.45 26.31 -3.76
N SER A 328 1.86 27.44 -3.39
CA SER A 328 0.94 28.20 -4.25
C SER A 328 1.56 29.52 -4.65
N ILE A 329 1.43 29.87 -5.93
CA ILE A 329 1.82 31.16 -6.49
C ILE A 329 0.63 31.72 -7.27
N GLU A 330 0.22 32.94 -6.97
CA GLU A 330 -0.87 33.63 -7.66
C GLU A 330 -0.33 34.68 -8.63
N PHE A 331 -0.89 34.74 -9.81
CA PHE A 331 -0.62 35.73 -10.85
C PHE A 331 -1.91 36.54 -11.10
N GLY A 332 -1.85 37.85 -10.86
CA GLY A 332 -3.01 38.71 -10.96
C GLY A 332 -4.01 38.61 -9.82
N ALA A 333 -5.14 39.27 -9.96
CA ALA A 333 -6.22 39.27 -8.97
C ALA A 333 -7.20 38.09 -9.26
N ILE A 334 -7.08 37.03 -8.50
CA ILE A 334 -7.99 35.87 -8.62
C ILE A 334 -9.38 36.26 -8.10
N PRO A 335 -10.49 35.92 -8.78
CA PRO A 335 -11.84 36.18 -8.29
C PRO A 335 -12.08 35.54 -6.90
N ASP A 336 -12.69 36.29 -5.99
CA ASP A 336 -13.01 35.79 -4.64
C ASP A 336 -14.06 34.69 -4.65
N ARG A 337 -15.01 34.78 -5.58
CA ARG A 337 -16.13 33.83 -5.76
C ARG A 337 -16.29 33.50 -7.25
N PRO A 338 -15.38 32.73 -7.80
CA PRO A 338 -15.51 32.34 -9.20
C PRO A 338 -16.73 31.43 -9.42
N SER A 339 -17.31 31.49 -10.58
CA SER A 339 -18.38 30.57 -10.99
C SER A 339 -17.82 29.16 -11.17
N CYS A 340 -16.63 29.04 -11.78
CA CYS A 340 -15.97 27.77 -12.05
C CYS A 340 -14.48 27.84 -11.72
N SER A 341 -13.94 26.75 -11.15
CA SER A 341 -12.50 26.53 -10.99
C SER A 341 -12.04 25.52 -12.05
N VAL A 342 -11.20 25.95 -12.98
CA VAL A 342 -10.59 25.09 -13.99
C VAL A 342 -9.26 24.57 -13.47
N ILE A 343 -9.16 23.26 -13.26
CA ILE A 343 -8.00 22.57 -12.73
C ILE A 343 -7.27 21.88 -13.87
N VAL A 344 -6.00 22.22 -14.06
CA VAL A 344 -5.17 21.72 -15.16
C VAL A 344 -3.89 21.09 -14.59
N PRO A 345 -3.76 19.75 -14.57
CA PRO A 345 -2.52 19.10 -14.19
C PRO A 345 -1.46 19.26 -15.29
N LEU A 346 -0.22 19.57 -14.90
CA LEU A 346 0.94 19.72 -15.77
C LEU A 346 1.97 18.65 -15.45
N PHE A 347 2.34 17.86 -16.45
CA PHE A 347 3.44 16.90 -16.40
C PHE A 347 4.15 16.81 -17.75
N GLY A 348 5.47 16.88 -17.76
CA GLY A 348 6.28 16.82 -18.97
C GLY A 348 6.17 18.08 -19.83
N ARG A 349 5.03 18.32 -20.47
CA ARG A 349 4.77 19.46 -21.35
C ARG A 349 4.16 20.61 -20.56
N ILE A 350 4.97 21.56 -20.09
CA ILE A 350 4.52 22.75 -19.36
C ILE A 350 4.15 23.92 -20.28
N ASP A 351 4.60 23.88 -21.53
CA ASP A 351 4.33 24.90 -22.55
C ASP A 351 2.85 25.02 -22.92
N PHE A 352 2.06 24.01 -22.67
CA PHE A 352 0.60 24.05 -22.86
C PHE A 352 -0.08 25.14 -22.00
N LEU A 353 0.51 25.58 -20.89
CA LEU A 353 0.07 26.76 -20.15
C LEU A 353 -0.04 28.00 -21.07
N GLU A 354 0.98 28.25 -21.88
CA GLU A 354 0.99 29.40 -22.79
C GLU A 354 -0.09 29.29 -23.87
N TYR A 355 -0.24 28.10 -24.48
CA TYR A 355 -1.26 27.90 -25.51
C TYR A 355 -2.68 28.02 -24.97
N GLN A 356 -2.96 27.46 -23.80
CA GLN A 356 -4.27 27.58 -23.18
C GLN A 356 -4.57 29.04 -22.81
N MET A 357 -3.62 29.76 -22.19
CA MET A 357 -3.81 31.17 -21.82
C MET A 357 -4.01 32.06 -23.05
N ALA A 358 -3.33 31.79 -24.16
CA ALA A 358 -3.56 32.51 -25.42
C ALA A 358 -5.00 32.35 -25.94
N LEU A 359 -5.53 31.13 -25.86
CA LEU A 359 -6.89 30.84 -26.30
C LEU A 359 -7.95 31.38 -25.33
N PHE A 360 -7.71 31.30 -24.03
CA PHE A 360 -8.61 31.87 -23.02
C PHE A 360 -8.65 33.40 -23.10
N SER A 361 -7.54 34.07 -23.46
CA SER A 361 -7.52 35.52 -23.65
C SER A 361 -8.34 35.97 -24.87
N ALA A 362 -8.39 35.12 -25.90
CA ALA A 362 -9.20 35.40 -27.10
C ALA A 362 -10.72 35.17 -26.88
N ASN A 363 -11.06 34.30 -25.91
CA ASN A 363 -12.44 33.93 -25.58
C ASN A 363 -12.74 34.33 -24.12
N ALA A 364 -12.80 35.64 -23.83
CA ALA A 364 -12.95 36.18 -22.46
C ALA A 364 -13.79 35.25 -21.55
N VAL A 365 -13.20 34.76 -20.47
CA VAL A 365 -13.84 33.85 -19.51
C VAL A 365 -13.95 34.58 -18.16
N PRO A 366 -14.96 35.47 -17.99
CA PRO A 366 -15.13 36.20 -16.75
C PRO A 366 -15.49 35.23 -15.60
N ASP A 367 -15.14 35.60 -14.39
CA ASP A 367 -15.49 34.90 -13.15
C ASP A 367 -15.02 33.44 -13.07
N VAL A 368 -13.96 33.07 -13.78
CA VAL A 368 -13.31 31.76 -13.73
C VAL A 368 -11.94 31.87 -13.04
N GLU A 369 -11.61 30.96 -12.15
CA GLU A 369 -10.25 30.77 -11.69
C GLU A 369 -9.56 29.63 -12.42
N PHE A 370 -8.32 29.83 -12.82
CA PHE A 370 -7.48 28.77 -13.40
C PHE A 370 -6.45 28.32 -12.37
N ILE A 371 -6.39 27.00 -12.14
CA ILE A 371 -5.48 26.35 -11.20
C ILE A 371 -4.63 25.35 -11.96
N TYR A 372 -3.38 25.72 -12.26
CA TYR A 372 -2.41 24.82 -12.87
C TYR A 372 -1.64 24.08 -11.80
N VAL A 373 -1.71 22.74 -11.83
CA VAL A 373 -1.08 21.89 -10.83
C VAL A 373 0.16 21.23 -11.43
N LEU A 374 1.34 21.65 -11.04
CA LEU A 374 2.59 21.03 -11.48
C LEU A 374 2.84 19.73 -10.72
N ASP A 375 2.71 18.61 -11.41
CA ASP A 375 3.02 17.26 -10.94
C ASP A 375 4.40 16.76 -11.41
N ASP A 376 5.30 17.70 -11.74
CA ASP A 376 6.65 17.47 -12.25
C ASP A 376 7.67 18.38 -11.53
N PRO A 377 8.05 18.06 -10.27
CA PRO A 377 8.89 18.91 -9.44
C PRO A 377 10.20 19.41 -10.09
N PRO A 378 10.93 18.60 -10.90
CA PRO A 378 12.12 19.05 -11.60
C PRO A 378 11.90 20.27 -12.51
N ARG A 379 10.69 20.45 -13.05
CA ARG A 379 10.35 21.56 -13.95
C ARG A 379 9.86 22.82 -13.25
N ARG A 380 9.87 22.85 -11.92
CA ARG A 380 9.33 23.97 -11.14
C ARG A 380 9.84 25.33 -11.58
N ARG A 381 11.16 25.51 -11.65
CA ARG A 381 11.77 26.80 -12.04
C ARG A 381 11.43 27.20 -13.46
N GLU A 382 11.38 26.24 -14.37
CA GLU A 382 11.02 26.47 -15.76
C GLU A 382 9.58 26.98 -15.87
N LEU A 383 8.65 26.34 -15.13
CA LEU A 383 7.25 26.76 -15.11
C LEU A 383 7.05 28.12 -14.43
N GLU A 384 7.75 28.42 -13.32
CA GLU A 384 7.68 29.72 -12.66
C GLU A 384 8.08 30.86 -13.60
N ASN A 385 9.15 30.68 -14.38
CA ASN A 385 9.61 31.66 -15.39
C ASN A 385 8.61 31.79 -16.55
N LEU A 386 8.11 30.66 -17.06
CA LEU A 386 7.08 30.66 -18.12
C LEU A 386 5.82 31.38 -17.65
N ALA A 387 5.35 31.10 -16.46
CA ALA A 387 4.15 31.71 -15.89
C ALA A 387 4.23 33.23 -15.75
N GLN A 388 5.38 33.78 -15.35
CA GLN A 388 5.62 35.20 -15.33
C GLN A 388 5.49 35.84 -16.73
N SER A 389 6.09 35.21 -17.73
CA SER A 389 6.03 35.66 -19.12
C SER A 389 4.61 35.58 -19.69
N VAL A 390 3.90 34.48 -19.40
CA VAL A 390 2.52 34.24 -19.82
C VAL A 390 1.57 35.29 -19.21
N PHE A 391 1.70 35.54 -17.88
CA PHE A 391 0.88 36.53 -17.22
C PHE A 391 1.15 37.96 -17.76
N ALA A 392 2.41 38.35 -17.96
CA ALA A 392 2.77 39.64 -18.52
C ALA A 392 2.23 39.86 -19.94
N ARG A 393 1.96 38.77 -20.71
CA ARG A 393 1.48 38.87 -22.08
C ARG A 393 -0.05 38.87 -22.19
N PHE A 394 -0.72 38.03 -21.39
CA PHE A 394 -2.16 37.80 -21.54
C PHE A 394 -3.01 38.44 -20.43
N GLU A 395 -2.41 38.81 -19.30
CA GLU A 395 -3.03 39.45 -18.13
C GLU A 395 -4.24 38.69 -17.53
N ILE A 396 -4.38 37.38 -17.86
CA ILE A 396 -5.40 36.51 -17.25
C ILE A 396 -4.91 36.04 -15.89
N PRO A 397 -5.67 36.25 -14.81
CA PRO A 397 -5.30 35.74 -13.48
C PRO A 397 -5.32 34.21 -13.43
N PHE A 398 -4.30 33.61 -12.83
CA PHE A 398 -4.24 32.18 -12.56
C PHE A 398 -3.38 31.85 -11.34
N ARG A 399 -3.53 30.63 -10.86
CA ARG A 399 -2.76 30.10 -9.74
C ARG A 399 -1.92 28.89 -10.19
N LEU A 400 -0.67 28.83 -9.73
CA LEU A 400 0.14 27.62 -9.79
C LEU A 400 0.07 26.89 -8.44
N LEU A 401 -0.17 25.59 -8.45
CA LEU A 401 0.07 24.68 -7.35
C LEU A 401 1.27 23.81 -7.70
N LEU A 402 2.36 23.93 -6.95
CA LEU A 402 3.63 23.27 -7.22
C LEU A 402 3.78 22.11 -6.24
N LEU A 403 3.54 20.89 -6.68
CA LEU A 403 3.67 19.70 -5.85
C LEU A 403 5.14 19.39 -5.59
N SER A 404 5.46 18.88 -4.40
CA SER A 404 6.83 18.52 -4.00
C SER A 404 7.26 17.15 -4.56
N GLN A 405 6.33 16.36 -5.10
CA GLN A 405 6.59 15.04 -5.69
C GLN A 405 5.57 14.74 -6.80
N ASN A 406 5.93 13.83 -7.71
CA ASN A 406 5.00 13.35 -8.74
C ASN A 406 3.96 12.42 -8.09
N LEU A 407 2.69 12.77 -8.19
CA LEU A 407 1.57 12.01 -7.62
C LEU A 407 0.74 11.28 -8.67
N GLY A 408 0.78 11.71 -9.93
CA GLY A 408 -0.07 11.23 -11.01
C GLY A 408 -1.35 12.05 -11.16
N PHE A 409 -2.11 11.74 -12.22
CA PHE A 409 -3.25 12.54 -12.68
C PHE A 409 -4.34 12.74 -11.62
N GLY A 410 -4.86 11.66 -11.06
CA GLY A 410 -5.94 11.73 -10.06
C GLY A 410 -5.57 12.54 -8.82
N PRO A 411 -4.47 12.22 -8.10
CA PRO A 411 -4.03 12.99 -6.93
C PRO A 411 -3.70 14.45 -7.26
N ALA A 412 -3.09 14.76 -8.41
CA ALA A 412 -2.82 16.14 -8.83
C ALA A 412 -4.12 16.94 -8.99
N ASN A 413 -5.12 16.39 -9.67
CA ASN A 413 -6.46 16.99 -9.78
C ASN A 413 -7.12 17.16 -8.40
N ASN A 414 -6.97 16.20 -7.49
CA ASN A 414 -7.50 16.29 -6.13
C ASN A 414 -6.84 17.42 -5.32
N HIS A 415 -5.54 17.70 -5.53
CA HIS A 415 -4.89 18.88 -4.95
C HIS A 415 -5.50 20.18 -5.50
N GLY A 416 -5.78 20.25 -6.80
CA GLY A 416 -6.51 21.35 -7.40
C GLY A 416 -7.91 21.51 -6.81
N LEU A 417 -8.68 20.41 -6.68
CA LEU A 417 -10.03 20.40 -6.12
C LEU A 417 -10.07 20.97 -4.69
N ARG A 418 -9.16 20.53 -3.83
CA ARG A 418 -9.04 21.06 -2.45
C ARG A 418 -8.74 22.57 -2.40
N SER A 419 -8.16 23.13 -3.45
CA SER A 419 -7.81 24.56 -3.55
C SER A 419 -8.88 25.37 -4.29
N ALA A 420 -9.82 24.73 -4.95
CA ALA A 420 -10.86 25.35 -5.77
C ALA A 420 -11.86 26.13 -4.93
N ARG A 421 -12.30 27.30 -5.44
CA ARG A 421 -13.26 28.22 -4.78
C ARG A 421 -14.60 28.30 -5.55
N GLY A 422 -14.63 27.90 -6.83
CA GLY A 422 -15.78 27.99 -7.71
C GLY A 422 -16.99 27.18 -7.23
N GLU A 423 -18.17 27.56 -7.67
CA GLU A 423 -19.39 26.76 -7.47
C GLU A 423 -19.29 25.45 -8.24
N TYR A 424 -18.71 25.52 -9.44
CA TYR A 424 -18.39 24.38 -10.28
C TYR A 424 -16.88 24.14 -10.32
N VAL A 425 -16.50 22.93 -10.67
CA VAL A 425 -15.13 22.53 -10.97
C VAL A 425 -15.07 21.90 -12.34
N CYS A 426 -14.07 22.31 -13.12
CA CYS A 426 -13.72 21.70 -14.39
C CYS A 426 -12.35 21.05 -14.28
N PHE A 427 -12.28 19.73 -14.41
CA PHE A 427 -11.03 19.02 -14.61
C PHE A 427 -10.71 19.06 -16.11
N LEU A 428 -9.56 19.64 -16.48
CA LEU A 428 -9.19 19.88 -17.87
C LEU A 428 -7.75 19.42 -18.12
N ASN A 429 -7.54 18.60 -19.14
CA ASN A 429 -6.19 18.26 -19.55
C ASN A 429 -5.46 19.48 -20.15
N SER A 430 -4.14 19.51 -19.97
CA SER A 430 -3.30 20.61 -20.47
C SER A 430 -3.29 20.72 -21.99
N ASP A 431 -3.54 19.62 -22.72
CA ASP A 431 -3.59 19.52 -24.17
C ASP A 431 -5.02 19.57 -24.77
N VAL A 432 -5.98 20.10 -23.99
CA VAL A 432 -7.34 20.39 -24.42
C VAL A 432 -7.52 21.89 -24.66
N PHE A 433 -8.12 22.26 -25.77
CA PHE A 433 -8.26 23.63 -26.23
C PHE A 433 -9.69 23.95 -26.66
N PRO A 434 -10.24 25.12 -26.31
CA PRO A 434 -11.59 25.53 -26.71
C PRO A 434 -11.78 25.59 -28.22
N GLY A 435 -12.86 25.01 -28.70
CA GLY A 435 -13.37 25.20 -30.06
C GLY A 435 -14.67 25.99 -30.10
N THR A 436 -15.45 25.92 -29.01
CA THR A 436 -16.68 26.70 -28.81
C THR A 436 -16.40 27.86 -27.89
N PRO A 437 -16.77 29.12 -28.26
CA PRO A 437 -16.81 30.25 -27.32
C PRO A 437 -17.74 29.93 -26.13
N ASP A 438 -17.49 30.55 -24.97
CA ASP A 438 -18.33 30.45 -23.77
C ASP A 438 -18.60 28.99 -23.29
N TRP A 439 -17.73 28.07 -23.66
CA TRP A 439 -17.87 26.63 -23.38
C TRP A 439 -18.05 26.31 -21.89
N ILE A 440 -17.38 27.01 -20.98
CA ILE A 440 -17.52 26.81 -19.52
C ILE A 440 -18.92 27.26 -19.08
N GLU A 441 -19.35 28.43 -19.53
CA GLU A 441 -20.67 28.98 -19.23
C GLU A 441 -21.79 28.05 -19.70
N GLN A 442 -21.67 27.50 -20.91
CA GLN A 442 -22.66 26.55 -21.47
C GLN A 442 -22.72 25.29 -20.61
N LEU A 443 -21.59 24.63 -20.32
CA LEU A 443 -21.55 23.41 -19.50
C LEU A 443 -22.05 23.63 -18.05
N THR A 444 -21.73 24.78 -17.45
CA THR A 444 -22.21 25.10 -16.10
C THR A 444 -23.69 25.45 -16.08
N ALA A 445 -24.20 26.13 -17.11
CA ALA A 445 -25.64 26.40 -17.29
C ALA A 445 -26.44 25.10 -17.45
N ASP A 446 -25.92 24.14 -18.21
CA ASP A 446 -26.55 22.81 -18.34
C ASP A 446 -26.64 22.10 -16.98
N LEU A 447 -25.57 22.11 -16.20
CA LEU A 447 -25.61 21.56 -14.85
C LEU A 447 -26.62 22.30 -13.95
N ALA A 448 -26.78 23.62 -14.11
CA ALA A 448 -27.75 24.38 -13.34
C ALA A 448 -29.20 24.01 -13.71
N HIS A 449 -29.47 23.82 -15.01
CA HIS A 449 -30.79 23.49 -15.51
C HIS A 449 -31.18 22.00 -15.33
N HIS A 450 -30.17 21.11 -15.25
CA HIS A 450 -30.36 19.66 -15.13
C HIS A 450 -29.77 19.13 -13.80
N PRO A 451 -30.53 19.20 -12.68
CA PRO A 451 -30.03 18.75 -11.37
C PRO A 451 -29.79 17.24 -11.28
N ASP A 452 -30.35 16.45 -12.20
CA ASP A 452 -30.13 15.01 -12.35
C ASP A 452 -28.78 14.66 -13.01
N ILE A 453 -28.11 15.63 -13.63
CA ILE A 453 -26.76 15.45 -14.18
C ILE A 453 -25.73 15.72 -13.07
N GLY A 454 -24.91 14.71 -12.76
CA GLY A 454 -23.82 14.81 -11.78
C GLY A 454 -22.50 15.27 -12.38
N VAL A 455 -22.24 14.87 -13.63
CA VAL A 455 -21.04 15.25 -14.39
C VAL A 455 -21.39 15.45 -15.86
N ILE A 456 -20.83 16.49 -16.45
CA ILE A 456 -20.97 16.81 -17.86
C ILE A 456 -19.63 17.06 -18.53
N GLY A 457 -19.48 16.70 -19.79
CA GLY A 457 -18.34 17.02 -20.62
C GLY A 457 -18.75 17.53 -22.01
N PRO A 458 -17.84 18.17 -22.74
CA PRO A 458 -18.04 18.54 -24.12
C PRO A 458 -17.83 17.36 -25.06
N ARG A 459 -18.20 17.50 -26.32
CA ARG A 459 -17.66 16.70 -27.42
C ARG A 459 -16.18 17.07 -27.62
N LEU A 460 -15.27 16.09 -27.58
CA LEU A 460 -13.88 16.31 -27.92
C LEU A 460 -13.62 15.91 -29.38
N LEU A 461 -12.85 16.73 -30.06
CA LEU A 461 -12.48 16.53 -31.46
C LEU A 461 -10.95 16.33 -31.58
N PHE A 462 -10.55 15.54 -32.56
CA PHE A 462 -9.18 15.52 -33.06
C PHE A 462 -8.87 16.77 -33.89
N GLU A 463 -7.59 16.98 -34.16
CA GLU A 463 -7.11 18.11 -35.00
C GLU A 463 -7.76 18.15 -36.39
N ASP A 464 -8.17 17.00 -36.92
CA ASP A 464 -8.85 16.87 -38.22
C ASP A 464 -10.37 17.10 -38.14
N GLY A 465 -10.90 17.40 -36.95
CA GLY A 465 -12.31 17.62 -36.68
C GLY A 465 -13.15 16.34 -36.59
N SER A 466 -12.55 15.16 -36.58
CA SER A 466 -13.27 13.93 -36.24
C SER A 466 -13.47 13.80 -34.72
N ILE A 467 -14.49 13.05 -34.30
CA ILE A 467 -14.82 12.84 -32.90
C ILE A 467 -13.70 12.04 -32.23
N GLN A 468 -13.11 12.59 -31.17
CA GLN A 468 -12.22 11.90 -30.28
C GLN A 468 -13.02 11.29 -29.12
N HIS A 469 -13.96 12.04 -28.54
CA HIS A 469 -14.84 11.62 -27.48
C HIS A 469 -16.24 12.22 -27.59
N GLU A 470 -17.23 11.37 -27.42
CA GLU A 470 -18.66 11.76 -27.31
C GLU A 470 -19.39 10.82 -26.32
N GLY A 471 -18.73 10.49 -25.23
CA GLY A 471 -19.14 9.52 -24.25
C GLY A 471 -18.38 8.20 -24.36
N CYS A 472 -18.49 7.38 -23.33
CA CYS A 472 -17.88 6.05 -23.27
C CYS A 472 -18.93 4.96 -23.20
N ILE A 473 -18.55 3.77 -23.66
CA ILE A 473 -19.30 2.53 -23.51
C ILE A 473 -18.44 1.52 -22.75
N TYR A 474 -19.10 0.65 -22.00
CA TYR A 474 -18.42 -0.46 -21.32
C TYR A 474 -18.63 -1.74 -22.12
N ARG A 475 -17.55 -2.46 -22.38
CA ARG A 475 -17.60 -3.78 -23.03
C ARG A 475 -16.52 -4.70 -22.48
N PRO A 476 -16.78 -6.03 -22.39
CA PRO A 476 -15.74 -6.98 -22.07
C PRO A 476 -14.72 -7.03 -23.21
N LEU A 477 -13.43 -6.99 -22.86
CA LEU A 477 -12.33 -7.03 -23.83
C LEU A 477 -11.49 -8.29 -23.61
N GLN A 478 -11.33 -9.11 -24.66
CA GLN A 478 -10.61 -10.38 -24.57
C GLN A 478 -9.12 -10.18 -24.23
N GLU A 479 -8.50 -9.13 -24.76
CA GLU A 479 -7.13 -8.73 -24.47
C GLU A 479 -6.90 -8.31 -23.00
N PHE A 480 -8.00 -8.10 -22.26
CA PHE A 480 -8.03 -7.85 -20.82
C PHE A 480 -8.64 -9.03 -20.05
N GLY A 481 -8.51 -10.25 -20.57
CA GLY A 481 -9.03 -11.44 -19.89
C GLY A 481 -10.55 -11.45 -19.70
N GLY A 482 -11.29 -10.69 -20.53
CA GLY A 482 -12.73 -10.52 -20.41
C GLY A 482 -13.17 -9.45 -19.39
N TRP A 483 -12.24 -8.72 -18.79
CA TRP A 483 -12.60 -7.60 -17.91
C TRP A 483 -13.29 -6.47 -18.71
N MET A 484 -14.11 -5.69 -18.00
CA MET A 484 -14.82 -4.56 -18.59
C MET A 484 -13.84 -3.45 -18.93
N TYR A 485 -13.79 -3.09 -20.19
CA TYR A 485 -13.01 -1.99 -20.74
C TYR A 485 -13.91 -0.81 -21.05
N VAL A 486 -13.35 0.40 -20.91
CA VAL A 486 -14.01 1.67 -21.21
C VAL A 486 -13.51 2.14 -22.56
N ASP A 487 -14.41 2.17 -23.55
CA ASP A 487 -14.08 2.57 -24.92
C ASP A 487 -14.82 3.85 -25.31
N HIS A 488 -14.20 4.69 -26.12
CA HIS A 488 -14.81 5.91 -26.61
C HIS A 488 -15.84 5.61 -27.72
N ASP A 489 -17.08 6.05 -27.49
CA ASP A 489 -18.15 5.90 -28.50
C ASP A 489 -17.94 6.89 -29.67
N HIS A 490 -18.28 6.47 -30.87
CA HIS A 490 -18.16 7.24 -32.10
C HIS A 490 -16.76 7.73 -32.49
N ARG A 491 -15.70 7.28 -31.81
CA ARG A 491 -14.31 7.70 -32.05
C ARG A 491 -13.93 7.56 -33.52
N GLY A 492 -13.33 8.61 -34.12
CA GLY A 492 -12.90 8.70 -35.49
C GLY A 492 -14.02 9.00 -36.51
N ARG A 493 -15.28 9.11 -36.08
CA ARG A 493 -16.39 9.52 -36.98
C ARG A 493 -16.44 11.04 -37.11
N ARG A 494 -17.01 11.54 -38.21
CA ARG A 494 -17.35 12.96 -38.31
C ARG A 494 -18.55 13.28 -37.43
N PRO A 495 -18.61 14.46 -36.77
CA PRO A 495 -19.82 14.90 -36.08
C PRO A 495 -21.02 14.87 -37.01
N GLY A 496 -22.12 14.29 -36.56
CA GLY A 496 -23.41 14.29 -37.27
C GLY A 496 -24.23 15.55 -37.00
N ALA A 497 -25.52 15.51 -37.37
CA ALA A 497 -26.46 16.59 -37.11
C ALA A 497 -27.10 16.53 -35.69
N GLU A 498 -26.64 15.64 -34.86
CA GLU A 498 -27.19 15.50 -33.50
C GLU A 498 -26.68 16.63 -32.59
N HIS A 499 -27.62 17.24 -31.90
CA HIS A 499 -27.43 18.37 -30.98
C HIS A 499 -27.87 18.05 -29.55
N GLY A 500 -27.53 18.96 -28.63
CA GLY A 500 -27.97 18.95 -27.24
C GLY A 500 -27.33 17.84 -26.37
N LEU A 501 -27.88 17.68 -25.21
CA LEU A 501 -27.36 16.77 -24.19
C LEU A 501 -27.58 15.30 -24.54
N ARG A 502 -26.54 14.51 -24.39
CA ARG A 502 -26.57 13.05 -24.51
C ARG A 502 -26.20 12.43 -23.18
N GLN A 503 -27.09 11.66 -22.57
CA GLN A 503 -26.73 10.82 -21.41
C GLN A 503 -25.85 9.65 -21.88
N VAL A 504 -24.79 9.39 -21.11
CA VAL A 504 -23.77 8.38 -21.43
C VAL A 504 -23.36 7.63 -20.18
N PRO A 505 -22.85 6.39 -20.29
CA PRO A 505 -22.36 5.63 -19.14
C PRO A 505 -21.16 6.25 -18.44
N ALA A 506 -20.28 6.94 -19.20
CA ALA A 506 -19.13 7.66 -18.66
C ALA A 506 -18.62 8.71 -19.65
N ILE A 507 -17.84 9.65 -19.16
CA ILE A 507 -17.10 10.65 -19.94
C ILE A 507 -15.61 10.60 -19.56
N THR A 508 -14.76 11.13 -20.46
CA THR A 508 -13.31 11.15 -20.23
C THR A 508 -12.88 12.25 -19.28
N GLY A 509 -11.84 11.98 -18.48
CA GLY A 509 -11.17 12.97 -17.63
C GLY A 509 -10.48 14.11 -18.36
N ALA A 510 -10.42 14.06 -19.69
CA ALA A 510 -9.84 15.14 -20.50
C ALA A 510 -10.58 16.48 -20.32
N CYS A 511 -11.92 16.44 -20.16
CA CYS A 511 -12.72 17.59 -19.74
C CYS A 511 -13.99 17.11 -19.00
N MET A 512 -14.07 17.36 -17.69
CA MET A 512 -15.21 17.00 -16.83
C MET A 512 -15.63 18.20 -15.99
N VAL A 513 -16.90 18.59 -16.07
CA VAL A 513 -17.46 19.68 -15.25
C VAL A 513 -18.47 19.09 -14.25
N MET A 514 -18.36 19.52 -12.99
CA MET A 514 -19.19 19.05 -11.89
C MET A 514 -19.52 20.20 -10.92
N ARG A 515 -20.58 20.05 -10.14
CA ARG A 515 -20.74 20.90 -8.95
C ARG A 515 -19.60 20.57 -7.99
N ARG A 516 -18.84 21.59 -7.55
CA ARG A 516 -17.63 21.40 -6.71
C ARG A 516 -17.94 20.60 -5.45
N ARG A 517 -18.99 20.96 -4.70
CA ARG A 517 -19.39 20.25 -3.47
C ARG A 517 -19.65 18.77 -3.73
N PHE A 518 -20.28 18.45 -4.85
CA PHE A 518 -20.55 17.06 -5.21
C PHE A 518 -19.25 16.30 -5.56
N ALA A 519 -18.31 16.94 -6.27
CA ALA A 519 -16.99 16.35 -6.51
C ALA A 519 -16.22 16.08 -5.19
N GLU A 520 -16.28 17.03 -4.24
CA GLU A 520 -15.70 16.87 -2.90
C GLU A 520 -16.37 15.72 -2.11
N GLU A 521 -17.69 15.60 -2.14
CA GLU A 521 -18.46 14.50 -1.50
C GLU A 521 -18.14 13.12 -2.07
N LEU A 522 -17.80 13.04 -3.36
CA LEU A 522 -17.32 11.82 -4.01
C LEU A 522 -15.86 11.50 -3.68
N GLY A 523 -15.13 12.45 -3.06
CA GLY A 523 -13.71 12.35 -2.77
C GLY A 523 -12.80 12.61 -3.98
N GLY A 524 -13.35 13.18 -5.06
CA GLY A 524 -12.62 13.38 -6.31
C GLY A 524 -12.26 12.08 -7.02
N PHE A 525 -11.13 12.11 -7.72
CA PHE A 525 -10.55 10.93 -8.36
C PHE A 525 -9.98 9.96 -7.31
N ASP A 526 -10.14 8.67 -7.55
CA ASP A 526 -9.60 7.66 -6.64
C ASP A 526 -8.09 7.49 -6.86
N GLU A 527 -7.33 7.65 -5.79
CA GLU A 527 -5.86 7.63 -5.82
C GLU A 527 -5.28 6.21 -5.91
N ALA A 528 -6.12 5.17 -5.96
CA ALA A 528 -5.71 3.81 -6.27
C ALA A 528 -5.34 3.62 -7.75
N PHE A 529 -5.85 4.46 -8.64
CA PHE A 529 -5.47 4.49 -10.05
C PHE A 529 -4.12 5.19 -10.20
N ILE A 530 -3.15 4.50 -10.79
CA ILE A 530 -1.77 4.96 -10.86
C ILE A 530 -1.54 5.71 -12.16
N ILE A 531 -0.95 6.90 -12.08
CA ILE A 531 -0.61 7.80 -13.19
C ILE A 531 -1.85 8.31 -13.92
N GLY A 532 -2.62 7.45 -14.53
CA GLY A 532 -3.84 7.75 -15.32
C GLY A 532 -4.34 6.48 -16.01
N ASP A 533 -5.54 6.48 -16.48
CA ASP A 533 -6.42 5.47 -17.07
C ASP A 533 -7.44 4.93 -16.04
N PHE A 534 -8.74 4.90 -16.41
CA PHE A 534 -9.89 4.40 -15.65
C PHE A 534 -10.32 5.25 -14.44
N GLU A 535 -9.55 6.21 -13.94
CA GLU A 535 -9.94 7.07 -12.81
C GLU A 535 -11.17 7.93 -13.13
N ASP A 536 -11.31 8.38 -14.38
CA ASP A 536 -12.45 9.11 -14.88
C ASP A 536 -13.71 8.24 -14.95
N SER A 537 -13.55 7.02 -15.44
CA SER A 537 -14.60 6.02 -15.46
C SER A 537 -15.05 5.64 -14.04
N ASP A 538 -14.13 5.50 -13.10
CA ASP A 538 -14.44 5.27 -11.68
C ASP A 538 -15.25 6.44 -11.08
N LEU A 539 -14.85 7.68 -11.38
CA LEU A 539 -15.59 8.87 -10.95
C LEU A 539 -17.00 8.89 -11.52
N CYS A 540 -17.16 8.57 -12.81
CA CYS A 540 -18.48 8.43 -13.43
C CYS A 540 -19.33 7.32 -12.78
N LYS A 541 -18.73 6.17 -12.45
CA LYS A 541 -19.41 5.11 -11.69
C LYS A 541 -19.86 5.57 -10.29
N LYS A 542 -19.05 6.37 -9.60
CA LYS A 542 -19.44 6.99 -8.32
C LYS A 542 -20.64 7.94 -8.48
N VAL A 543 -20.70 8.72 -9.57
CA VAL A 543 -21.86 9.58 -9.93
C VAL A 543 -23.11 8.73 -10.11
N LEU A 544 -23.03 7.68 -10.95
CA LEU A 544 -24.16 6.79 -11.22
C LEU A 544 -24.66 6.08 -9.95
N ALA A 545 -23.74 5.69 -9.05
CA ALA A 545 -24.08 5.06 -7.76
C ALA A 545 -24.83 6.01 -6.80
N ARG A 546 -24.77 7.33 -7.03
CA ARG A 546 -25.57 8.34 -6.31
C ARG A 546 -26.92 8.63 -6.97
N GLY A 547 -27.29 7.89 -8.03
CA GLY A 547 -28.54 8.05 -8.77
C GLY A 547 -28.57 9.25 -9.73
N LEU A 548 -27.40 9.87 -9.98
CA LEU A 548 -27.23 10.92 -10.97
C LEU A 548 -26.73 10.37 -12.30
N THR A 549 -26.77 11.18 -13.35
CA THR A 549 -26.36 10.78 -14.69
C THR A 549 -25.06 11.45 -15.13
N CYS A 550 -24.37 10.85 -16.10
CA CYS A 550 -23.27 11.46 -16.84
C CYS A 550 -23.78 11.92 -18.21
N ALA A 551 -23.36 13.08 -18.68
CA ALA A 551 -23.82 13.62 -19.98
C ALA A 551 -22.67 14.21 -20.78
N VAL A 552 -22.86 14.25 -22.10
CA VAL A 552 -22.06 15.01 -23.07
C VAL A 552 -22.94 16.05 -23.70
N ASP A 553 -22.53 17.33 -23.69
CA ASP A 553 -23.13 18.36 -24.52
C ASP A 553 -22.44 18.33 -25.88
N ARG A 554 -23.23 18.00 -26.92
CA ARG A 554 -22.77 17.88 -28.32
C ARG A 554 -22.66 19.21 -29.04
N ASP A 555 -23.21 20.27 -28.49
CA ASP A 555 -23.14 21.64 -29.03
C ASP A 555 -21.87 22.35 -28.56
N VAL A 556 -21.29 21.90 -27.45
CA VAL A 556 -19.98 22.36 -26.95
C VAL A 556 -18.89 21.41 -27.44
N HIS A 557 -17.89 21.95 -28.17
CA HIS A 557 -16.76 21.15 -28.62
C HIS A 557 -15.43 21.78 -28.27
N LEU A 558 -14.45 20.92 -27.86
CA LEU A 558 -13.06 21.28 -27.61
C LEU A 558 -12.16 20.35 -28.44
N TYR A 559 -10.97 20.80 -28.75
CA TYR A 559 -9.92 20.00 -29.40
C TYR A 559 -9.02 19.36 -28.38
N HIS A 560 -8.74 18.07 -28.50
CA HIS A 560 -7.84 17.34 -27.62
C HIS A 560 -6.68 16.74 -28.41
N LEU A 561 -5.46 17.27 -28.19
CA LEU A 561 -4.23 16.87 -28.89
C LEU A 561 -3.62 15.61 -28.26
N GLU A 562 -4.37 14.54 -28.19
CA GLU A 562 -4.08 13.29 -27.52
C GLU A 562 -2.62 12.82 -27.66
N HIS A 563 -2.03 12.31 -26.58
CA HIS A 563 -0.67 11.76 -26.49
C HIS A 563 0.50 12.72 -26.72
N LYS A 564 0.28 14.02 -26.88
CA LYS A 564 1.40 14.98 -27.06
C LYS A 564 2.23 15.15 -25.78
N SER A 565 1.64 14.92 -24.59
CA SER A 565 2.34 14.94 -23.29
C SER A 565 3.10 13.65 -22.99
N GLN A 566 2.81 12.53 -23.68
CA GLN A 566 3.36 11.19 -23.39
C GLN A 566 4.12 10.56 -24.56
N ALA A 567 4.60 11.34 -25.52
CA ALA A 567 5.30 10.85 -26.71
C ALA A 567 6.62 10.12 -26.34
N GLY A 568 6.60 8.79 -26.34
CA GLY A 568 7.77 7.93 -26.17
C GLY A 568 7.37 6.47 -26.01
N SER A 569 7.70 5.64 -27.00
CA SER A 569 7.70 4.17 -27.08
C SER A 569 6.67 3.41 -26.25
N ALA A 570 5.97 2.47 -26.85
CA ALA A 570 5.18 1.42 -26.20
C ALA A 570 6.06 0.60 -25.24
N GLN A 571 6.24 1.09 -24.01
CA GLN A 571 7.00 0.39 -22.98
C GLN A 571 6.07 -0.63 -22.31
N ARG A 572 6.54 -1.85 -22.10
CA ARG A 572 5.80 -2.95 -21.42
C ARG A 572 5.16 -2.49 -20.11
N TRP A 573 5.86 -1.69 -19.30
CA TRP A 573 5.33 -1.18 -18.05
C TRP A 573 4.04 -0.36 -18.23
N ARG A 574 3.90 0.38 -19.34
CA ARG A 574 2.71 1.19 -19.60
C ARG A 574 1.49 0.33 -19.92
N GLN A 575 1.67 -0.74 -20.70
CA GLN A 575 0.60 -1.71 -20.99
C GLN A 575 0.14 -2.40 -19.71
N ASN A 576 1.11 -2.87 -18.89
CA ASN A 576 0.80 -3.51 -17.62
C ASN A 576 0.18 -2.54 -16.60
N LEU A 577 0.47 -1.23 -16.69
CA LEU A 577 -0.18 -0.20 -15.88
C LEU A 577 -1.66 -0.05 -16.25
N THR A 578 -1.98 0.01 -17.55
CA THR A 578 -3.36 0.03 -18.02
C THR A 578 -4.12 -1.23 -17.55
N LEU A 579 -3.48 -2.41 -17.63
CA LEU A 579 -4.04 -3.66 -17.07
C LEU A 579 -4.27 -3.57 -15.55
N TYR A 580 -3.32 -2.98 -14.79
CA TYR A 580 -3.50 -2.76 -13.35
C TYR A 580 -4.71 -1.88 -13.05
N ASN A 581 -4.83 -0.73 -13.73
CA ASN A 581 -5.95 0.19 -13.54
C ASN A 581 -7.29 -0.46 -13.97
N ALA A 582 -7.28 -1.23 -15.05
CA ALA A 582 -8.44 -2.03 -15.46
C ALA A 582 -8.82 -3.08 -14.41
N TRP A 583 -7.83 -3.76 -13.80
CA TRP A 583 -8.04 -4.70 -12.71
C TRP A 583 -8.66 -4.04 -11.48
N VAL A 584 -8.16 -2.85 -11.06
CA VAL A 584 -8.73 -2.07 -9.95
C VAL A 584 -10.19 -1.74 -10.25
N HIS A 585 -10.47 -1.25 -11.46
CA HIS A 585 -11.83 -0.90 -11.90
C HIS A 585 -12.74 -2.13 -11.95
N GLN A 586 -12.26 -3.25 -12.51
CA GLN A 586 -12.99 -4.52 -12.57
C GLN A 586 -13.36 -5.04 -11.18
N ARG A 587 -12.40 -5.09 -10.24
CA ARG A 587 -12.63 -5.59 -8.89
C ARG A 587 -13.61 -4.73 -8.10
N ARG A 588 -13.63 -3.44 -8.34
CA ARG A 588 -14.53 -2.49 -7.66
C ARG A 588 -15.96 -2.56 -8.19
N TRP A 589 -16.12 -2.50 -9.51
CA TRP A 589 -17.43 -2.28 -10.12
C TRP A 589 -18.08 -3.54 -10.72
N TYR A 590 -17.28 -4.58 -10.95
CA TYR A 590 -17.73 -5.85 -11.55
C TYR A 590 -17.13 -7.04 -10.80
N PRO A 591 -17.33 -7.16 -9.46
CA PRO A 591 -16.79 -8.28 -8.70
C PRO A 591 -17.39 -9.60 -9.20
N ALA A 592 -16.59 -10.66 -9.22
CA ALA A 592 -17.04 -12.00 -9.63
C ALA A 592 -18.22 -12.45 -8.75
N GLY A 593 -19.34 -12.79 -9.38
CA GLY A 593 -20.55 -13.25 -8.68
C GLY A 593 -21.62 -12.18 -8.41
N ALA A 594 -21.42 -10.95 -8.82
CA ALA A 594 -22.45 -9.90 -8.85
C ALA A 594 -23.15 -9.91 -10.22
N THR A 595 -24.04 -10.89 -10.46
CA THR A 595 -24.99 -10.92 -11.58
C THR A 595 -26.40 -10.78 -11.05
#